data_2d3e13bd6dede400c650f2508a2f59b4
#
_entry.id   2d3e13bd6dede400c650f2508a2f59b4
#
_cell.length_a   1.000
_cell.length_b   1.000
_cell.length_c   1.000
_cell.angle_alpha   90.00
_cell.angle_beta   90.00
_cell.angle_gamma   90.00
#
_symmetry.space_group_name_H-M   'P 1'
#
loop_
_entity.id
_entity.type
_entity.pdbx_description
1 polymer ?
#
loop_
_entity_poly.entity_id
_entity_poly.type
_entity_poly.pdbx_seq_one_letter_code
_entity_poly.pdbx_strand_id
1 'polypeptide(L)' 'MVKQLLDWYKDTSKIKGRKITTKEFKDKALKLSKDPTFRASKGWLQKFRRRHKIKLN' A
#
# COMPACT_ATOMS: atom_id res chain seq x y z
N MET A 1 10.95 -0.80 -2.86
CA MET A 1 9.48 -0.94 -2.88
C MET A 1 8.80 -0.32 -1.67
N VAL A 2 9.17 -0.72 -0.47
CA VAL A 2 8.47 -0.26 0.74
C VAL A 2 8.48 1.26 0.86
N LYS A 3 9.62 1.89 0.68
CA LYS A 3 9.72 3.35 0.78
C LYS A 3 8.87 4.03 -0.29
N GLN A 4 8.92 3.54 -1.51
CA GLN A 4 8.14 4.11 -2.62
C GLN A 4 6.64 3.97 -2.35
N LEU A 5 6.24 2.82 -1.82
CA LEU A 5 4.84 2.56 -1.50
C LEU A 5 4.36 3.49 -0.39
N LEU A 6 5.17 3.69 0.63
CA LEU A 6 4.82 4.59 1.73
C LEU A 6 4.75 6.05 1.26
N ASP A 7 5.68 6.46 0.42
CA ASP A 7 5.66 7.82 -0.14
C ASP A 7 4.40 8.04 -0.96
N TRP A 8 4.05 7.07 -1.82
CA TRP A 8 2.83 7.15 -2.59
C TRP A 8 1.60 7.24 -1.69
N TYR A 9 1.57 6.42 -0.65
CA TYR A 9 0.44 6.42 0.28
C TYR A 9 0.30 7.78 0.97
N LYS A 10 1.41 8.33 1.45
CA LYS A 10 1.39 9.63 2.13
C LYS A 10 0.94 10.73 1.18
N ASP A 11 1.48 10.75 -0.02
CA ASP A 11 1.12 11.76 -1.01
C ASP A 11 -0.36 11.67 -1.37
N THR A 12 -0.84 10.45 -1.60
CA THR A 12 -2.25 10.25 -1.99
C THR A 12 -3.18 10.60 -0.84
N SER A 13 -2.81 10.27 0.40
CA SER A 13 -3.65 10.55 1.55
C SER A 13 -3.75 12.04 1.88
N LYS A 14 -2.82 12.85 1.39
CA LYS A 14 -2.87 14.30 1.57
C LYS A 14 -3.93 14.96 0.68
N ILE A 15 -4.36 14.26 -0.36
CA ILE A 15 -5.37 14.79 -1.27
C ILE A 15 -6.71 14.78 -0.54
N LYS A 16 -7.28 15.98 -0.39
CA LYS A 16 -8.54 16.15 0.32
C LYS A 16 -9.66 15.36 -0.36
N GLY A 17 -10.39 14.56 0.42
CA GLY A 17 -11.49 13.77 -0.09
C GLY A 17 -11.09 12.46 -0.75
N ARG A 18 -9.80 12.20 -0.85
CA ARG A 18 -9.31 10.95 -1.44
C ARG A 18 -9.17 9.88 -0.38
N LYS A 19 -9.75 8.73 -0.64
CA LYS A 19 -9.61 7.56 0.23
C LYS A 19 -8.92 6.44 -0.52
N ILE A 20 -7.90 5.87 0.08
CA ILE A 20 -7.17 4.77 -0.53
C ILE A 20 -7.83 3.46 -0.10
N THR A 21 -8.29 2.69 -1.07
CA THR A 21 -8.89 1.39 -0.80
C THR A 21 -7.81 0.32 -0.68
N THR A 22 -8.18 -0.79 -0.04
CA THR A 22 -7.27 -1.94 0.06
C THR A 22 -6.85 -2.42 -1.32
N LYS A 23 -7.77 -2.44 -2.27
CA LYS A 23 -7.49 -2.87 -3.63
C LYS A 23 -6.46 -1.96 -4.30
N GLU A 24 -6.65 -0.66 -4.20
CA GLU A 24 -5.69 0.30 -4.75
C GLU A 24 -4.30 0.11 -4.17
N PHE A 25 -4.24 -0.06 -2.86
CA PHE A 25 -2.96 -0.23 -2.18
C PHE A 25 -2.24 -1.50 -2.65
N LYS A 26 -2.98 -2.59 -2.76
CA LYS A 26 -2.42 -3.85 -3.26
C LYS A 26 -1.92 -3.73 -4.69
N ASP A 27 -2.72 -3.11 -5.55
CA ASP A 27 -2.36 -2.93 -6.95
C ASP A 27 -1.08 -2.11 -7.06
N LYS A 28 -0.97 -1.04 -6.28
CA LYS A 28 0.22 -0.21 -6.30
C LYS A 28 1.44 -0.98 -5.82
N ALA A 29 1.28 -1.77 -4.76
CA ALA A 29 2.36 -2.59 -4.25
C ALA A 29 2.85 -3.57 -5.31
N LEU A 30 1.93 -4.20 -6.04
CA LEU A 30 2.28 -5.12 -7.11
C LEU A 30 3.04 -4.42 -8.23
N LYS A 31 2.62 -3.20 -8.59
CA LYS A 31 3.29 -2.43 -9.62
C LYS A 31 4.69 -1.99 -9.21
N LEU A 32 4.86 -1.64 -7.96
CA LEU A 32 6.16 -1.20 -7.45
C LEU A 32 7.12 -2.34 -7.20
N SER A 33 6.59 -3.53 -6.92
CA SER A 33 7.40 -4.70 -6.70
C SER A 33 7.99 -5.19 -8.02
N LYS A 34 9.30 -5.42 -8.01
CA LYS A 34 9.99 -6.00 -9.16
C LYS A 34 10.19 -7.49 -9.00
N ASP A 35 9.73 -8.04 -7.89
CA ASP A 35 9.85 -9.46 -7.58
C ASP A 35 8.67 -10.23 -8.15
N PRO A 36 8.88 -11.12 -9.12
CA PRO A 36 7.78 -11.87 -9.73
C PRO A 36 7.09 -12.82 -8.76
N THR A 37 7.75 -13.14 -7.63
CA THR A 37 7.16 -14.02 -6.63
C THR A 37 6.32 -13.25 -5.60
N PHE A 38 6.41 -11.93 -5.61
CA PHE A 38 5.67 -11.13 -4.65
C PHE A 38 4.18 -11.16 -4.95
N ARG A 39 3.42 -11.46 -3.94
CA ARG A 39 1.97 -11.42 -4.00
C ARG A 39 1.48 -10.55 -2.84
N ALA A 40 0.76 -9.49 -3.15
CA ALA A 40 0.22 -8.62 -2.12
C ALA A 40 -0.90 -9.34 -1.37
N SER A 41 -0.53 -10.37 -0.60
CA SER A 41 -1.49 -11.21 0.09
C SER A 41 -2.12 -10.47 1.26
N LYS A 42 -3.24 -11.00 1.73
CA LYS A 42 -3.96 -10.44 2.87
C LYS A 42 -3.07 -10.39 4.11
N GLY A 43 -2.32 -11.48 4.36
CA GLY A 43 -1.43 -11.55 5.51
C GLY A 43 -0.32 -10.50 5.44
N TRP A 44 0.28 -10.36 4.26
CA TRP A 44 1.30 -9.34 4.06
C TRP A 44 0.74 -7.95 4.32
N LEU A 45 -0.43 -7.67 3.76
CA LEU A 45 -1.06 -6.37 3.89
C LEU A 45 -1.38 -6.03 5.34
N GLN A 46 -1.91 -6.99 6.09
CA GLN A 46 -2.21 -6.78 7.50
C GLN A 46 -0.97 -6.44 8.30
N LYS A 47 0.11 -7.19 8.09
CA LYS A 47 1.38 -6.93 8.78
C LYS A 47 1.94 -5.57 8.39
N PHE A 48 1.86 -5.23 7.12
CA PHE A 48 2.35 -3.96 6.63
C PHE A 48 1.57 -2.79 7.25
N ARG A 49 0.25 -2.90 7.26
CA ARG A 49 -0.60 -1.87 7.84
C ARG A 49 -0.31 -1.65 9.33
N ARG A 50 -0.17 -2.75 10.06
CA ARG A 50 0.14 -2.69 11.49
C ARG A 50 1.49 -2.01 11.73
N ARG A 51 2.47 -2.44 10.97
CA ARG A 51 3.83 -1.96 11.14
C ARG A 51 3.95 -0.46 10.88
N HIS A 52 3.24 0.03 9.88
CA HIS A 52 3.33 1.43 9.46
C HIS A 52 2.10 2.26 9.84
N LYS A 53 1.20 1.70 10.62
CA LYS A 53 -0.02 2.36 11.08
C LYS A 53 -0.83 2.96 9.94
N ILE A 54 -1.00 2.19 8.89
CA ILE A 54 -1.73 2.60 7.68
C ILE A 54 -3.20 2.24 7.85
N LYS A 55 -4.06 3.21 7.54
CA LYS A 55 -5.52 3.00 7.56
C LYS A 55 -6.02 2.96 6.13
N LEU A 56 -6.69 1.87 5.77
CA LEU A 56 -7.30 1.71 4.45
C LEU A 56 -8.80 1.49 4.59
N ASN A 57 -9.52 1.90 3.56
CA ASN A 57 -10.96 1.64 3.51
C ASN A 57 -11.26 0.31 2.85
#